data_64835bcc7d7616677d85c9c59bd292ea
#
_entry.id   64835bcc7d7616677d85c9c59bd292ea
#
_cell.length_a   1.000
_cell.length_b   1.000
_cell.length_c   1.000
_cell.angle_alpha   90.00
_cell.angle_beta   90.00
_cell.angle_gamma   90.00
#
_symmetry.space_group_name_H-M   'P 1'
#
loop_
_entity.id
_entity.type
_entity.pdbx_description
1 polymer ?
#
loop_
_entity_poly.entity_id
_entity_poly.type
_entity_poly.pdbx_seq_one_letter_code
_entity_poly.pdbx_strand_id
1 'polypeptide(L)'
;MSSSYSISDLARELDITTRAIRFYEEQGMLAPERRGQERVYSPKDKVTLKLILRGKRIGFSLAECKELIELYDPESGNRKQLETFMHKIAERRAQLEQQLLDIQQMQLELDTAEERCLAALEATESQQA
;
A
#
# COMPACT_ATOMS: atom_id res chain seq x y z
N MET A 1 -2.06 13.73 30.55
CA MET A 1 -2.09 12.26 30.60
C MET A 1 -1.70 11.68 29.24
N SER A 2 -0.71 10.83 29.22
CA SER A 2 -0.37 10.13 28.02
C SER A 2 -1.40 9.01 27.79
N SER A 3 -2.06 9.04 26.67
CA SER A 3 -2.92 7.95 26.26
C SER A 3 -2.04 6.74 25.91
N SER A 4 -2.48 5.57 26.29
CA SER A 4 -1.82 4.34 25.90
C SER A 4 -2.87 3.38 25.34
N TYR A 5 -2.43 2.49 24.49
CA TYR A 5 -3.31 1.56 23.78
C TYR A 5 -2.82 0.14 23.94
N SER A 6 -3.74 -0.79 24.15
CA SER A 6 -3.44 -2.22 24.06
C SER A 6 -3.42 -2.60 22.57
N ILE A 7 -2.85 -3.77 22.27
CA ILE A 7 -2.88 -4.28 20.88
C ILE A 7 -4.33 -4.50 20.41
N SER A 8 -5.20 -4.94 21.31
CA SER A 8 -6.62 -5.16 20.99
C SER A 8 -7.34 -3.86 20.69
N ASP A 9 -7.03 -2.79 21.46
CA ASP A 9 -7.61 -1.46 21.22
C ASP A 9 -7.24 -0.93 19.84
N LEU A 10 -5.95 -1.02 19.46
CA LEU A 10 -5.48 -0.56 18.16
C LEU A 10 -6.07 -1.38 17.02
N ALA A 11 -6.12 -2.70 17.19
CA ALA A 11 -6.68 -3.58 16.17
C ALA A 11 -8.14 -3.23 15.88
N ARG A 12 -8.92 -3.01 16.92
CA ARG A 12 -10.33 -2.68 16.80
C ARG A 12 -10.52 -1.29 16.20
N GLU A 13 -9.79 -0.30 16.69
CA GLU A 13 -9.92 1.08 16.24
C GLU A 13 -9.51 1.26 14.78
N LEU A 14 -8.47 0.55 14.34
CA LEU A 14 -7.94 0.68 12.99
C LEU A 14 -8.46 -0.39 12.03
N ASP A 15 -9.33 -1.27 12.52
CA ASP A 15 -9.94 -2.35 11.74
C ASP A 15 -8.91 -3.25 11.06
N ILE A 16 -7.94 -3.70 11.86
CA ILE A 16 -6.89 -4.62 11.42
C ILE A 16 -6.73 -5.73 12.47
N THR A 17 -5.99 -6.76 12.13
CA THR A 17 -5.75 -7.87 13.05
C THR A 17 -4.60 -7.56 14.00
N THR A 18 -4.61 -8.17 15.17
CA THR A 18 -3.47 -8.07 16.09
C THR A 18 -2.22 -8.69 15.47
N ARG A 19 -2.40 -9.67 14.61
CA ARG A 19 -1.31 -10.33 13.88
C ARG A 19 -0.59 -9.32 12.96
N ALA A 20 -1.33 -8.46 12.28
CA ALA A 20 -0.77 -7.42 11.43
C ALA A 20 0.07 -6.44 12.24
N ILE A 21 -0.41 -6.03 13.42
CA ILE A 21 0.32 -5.12 14.30
C ILE A 21 1.63 -5.76 14.77
N ARG A 22 1.60 -7.03 15.17
CA ARG A 22 2.81 -7.77 15.58
C ARG A 22 3.81 -7.88 14.43
N PHE A 23 3.32 -8.07 13.21
CA PHE A 23 4.17 -8.11 12.03
C PHE A 23 4.95 -6.80 11.87
N TYR A 24 4.29 -5.64 11.98
CA TYR A 24 4.98 -4.35 11.88
C TYR A 24 5.95 -4.12 13.03
N GLU A 25 5.63 -4.61 14.23
CA GLU A 25 6.55 -4.58 15.36
C GLU A 25 7.81 -5.41 15.06
N GLU A 26 7.64 -6.60 14.50
CA GLU A 26 8.75 -7.48 14.12
C GLU A 26 9.64 -6.85 13.05
N GLN A 27 9.05 -6.04 12.18
CA GLN A 27 9.80 -5.32 11.15
C GLN A 27 10.50 -4.07 11.69
N GLY A 28 10.41 -3.81 12.98
CA GLY A 28 11.06 -2.66 13.61
C GLY A 28 10.34 -1.33 13.36
N MET A 29 9.09 -1.37 12.93
CA MET A 29 8.33 -0.17 12.60
C MET A 29 7.55 0.38 13.79
N LEU A 30 7.29 -0.43 14.78
CA LEU A 30 6.65 -0.08 16.03
C LEU A 30 7.54 -0.53 17.18
N ALA A 31 7.52 0.21 18.26
CA ALA A 31 8.33 -0.08 19.44
C ALA A 31 7.48 0.08 20.71
N PRO A 32 6.52 -0.83 20.96
CA PRO A 32 5.69 -0.76 22.16
C PRO A 32 6.51 -0.98 23.41
N GLU A 33 6.12 -0.32 24.48
CA GLU A 33 6.65 -0.57 25.80
C GLU A 33 6.06 -1.88 26.32
N ARG A 34 6.85 -2.65 27.03
CA ARG A 34 6.38 -3.89 27.64
C ARG A 34 6.18 -3.69 29.13
N ARG A 35 4.97 -4.00 29.60
CA ARG A 35 4.64 -4.04 31.02
C ARG A 35 4.24 -5.47 31.36
N GLY A 36 5.20 -6.22 31.91
CA GLY A 36 5.03 -7.65 32.08
C GLY A 36 4.95 -8.33 30.71
N GLN A 37 3.87 -9.06 30.45
CA GLN A 37 3.64 -9.72 29.16
C GLN A 37 2.81 -8.87 28.21
N GLU A 38 2.33 -7.72 28.67
CA GLU A 38 1.49 -6.85 27.86
C GLU A 38 2.31 -5.86 27.05
N ARG A 39 1.87 -5.61 25.82
CA ARG A 39 2.39 -4.55 24.96
C ARG A 39 1.56 -3.30 25.17
N VAL A 40 2.23 -2.18 25.39
CA VAL A 40 1.58 -0.88 25.58
C VAL A 40 2.06 0.04 24.46
N TYR A 41 1.14 0.46 23.61
CA TYR A 41 1.44 1.29 22.46
C TYR A 41 1.20 2.76 22.79
N SER A 42 2.11 3.62 22.32
CA SER A 42 2.03 5.06 22.53
C SER A 42 1.16 5.75 21.46
N PRO A 43 0.78 7.02 21.66
CA PRO A 43 0.16 7.81 20.59
C PRO A 43 1.03 7.88 19.32
N LYS A 44 2.34 7.92 19.48
CA LYS A 44 3.28 7.88 18.35
C LYS A 44 3.15 6.58 17.57
N ASP A 45 3.06 5.44 18.26
CA ASP A 45 2.86 4.15 17.64
C ASP A 45 1.56 4.11 16.83
N LYS A 46 0.50 4.71 17.36
CA LYS A 46 -0.78 4.79 16.66
C LYS A 46 -0.68 5.64 15.39
N VAL A 47 -0.02 6.79 15.45
CA VAL A 47 0.21 7.64 14.27
C VAL A 47 1.04 6.91 13.23
N THR A 48 2.10 6.23 13.67
CA THR A 48 2.96 5.42 12.82
C THR A 48 2.16 4.34 12.11
N LEU A 49 1.32 3.63 12.85
CA LEU A 49 0.50 2.55 12.30
C LEU A 49 -0.49 3.08 11.26
N LYS A 50 -1.10 4.24 11.51
CA LYS A 50 -1.98 4.89 10.52
C LYS A 50 -1.23 5.24 9.24
N LEU A 51 0.00 5.71 9.34
CA LEU A 51 0.84 6.03 8.18
C LEU A 51 1.14 4.77 7.37
N ILE A 52 1.50 3.68 8.05
CA ILE A 52 1.74 2.38 7.40
C ILE A 52 0.52 1.93 6.62
N LEU A 53 -0.66 1.98 7.25
CA LEU A 53 -1.90 1.52 6.63
C LEU A 53 -2.29 2.36 5.41
N ARG A 54 -2.10 3.68 5.48
CA ARG A 54 -2.33 4.56 4.33
C ARG A 54 -1.39 4.24 3.17
N GLY A 55 -0.11 4.09 3.47
CA GLY A 55 0.89 3.77 2.46
C GLY A 55 0.61 2.43 1.79
N LYS A 56 0.28 1.41 2.57
CA LYS A 56 -0.05 0.09 2.05
C LYS A 56 -1.28 0.14 1.14
N ARG A 57 -2.28 0.93 1.50
CA ARG A 57 -3.52 1.06 0.72
C ARG A 57 -3.26 1.63 -0.67
N ILE A 58 -2.32 2.55 -0.81
CA ILE A 58 -2.00 3.17 -2.10
C ILE A 58 -0.83 2.49 -2.82
N GLY A 59 -0.40 1.34 -2.30
CA GLY A 59 0.56 0.49 -2.97
C GLY A 59 2.02 0.74 -2.66
N PHE A 60 2.32 1.42 -1.57
CA PHE A 60 3.71 1.60 -1.13
C PHE A 60 4.25 0.28 -0.60
N SER A 61 5.52 0.03 -0.84
CA SER A 61 6.23 -1.10 -0.27
C SER A 61 6.46 -0.89 1.23
N LEU A 62 6.76 -1.96 1.93
CA LEU A 62 7.12 -1.90 3.35
C LEU A 62 8.34 -1.00 3.56
N ALA A 63 9.34 -1.09 2.68
CA ALA A 63 10.54 -0.25 2.74
C ALA A 63 10.20 1.24 2.60
N GLU A 64 9.29 1.58 1.69
CA GLU A 64 8.84 2.96 1.51
C GLU A 64 8.10 3.49 2.74
N CYS A 65 7.24 2.67 3.35
CA CYS A 65 6.56 3.03 4.59
C CYS A 65 7.58 3.26 5.71
N LYS A 66 8.57 2.40 5.81
CA LYS A 66 9.61 2.49 6.84
C LYS A 66 10.43 3.78 6.68
N GLU A 67 10.78 4.13 5.45
CA GLU A 67 11.49 5.38 5.15
C GLU A 67 10.70 6.60 5.63
N LEU A 68 9.39 6.63 5.39
CA LEU A 68 8.53 7.71 5.84
C LEU A 68 8.46 7.78 7.36
N ILE A 69 8.39 6.63 8.04
CA ILE A 69 8.36 6.57 9.50
C ILE A 69 9.64 7.16 10.10
N GLU A 70 10.78 6.89 9.50
CA GLU A 70 12.09 7.37 9.97
C GLU A 70 12.20 8.89 9.86
N LEU A 71 11.38 9.54 9.04
CA LEU A 71 11.36 11.00 8.88
C LEU A 71 10.42 11.70 9.87
N TYR A 72 9.82 10.97 10.81
CA TYR A 72 8.94 11.54 11.81
C TYR A 72 9.68 12.58 12.65
N ASP A 73 9.19 13.81 12.64
CA ASP A 73 9.78 14.93 13.36
C ASP A 73 8.68 15.96 13.64
N PRO A 74 7.91 15.76 14.74
CA PRO A 74 6.79 16.63 15.04
C PRO A 74 7.21 18.06 15.40
N GLU A 75 8.46 18.27 15.86
CA GLU A 75 8.94 19.62 16.19
C GLU A 75 9.03 20.50 14.96
N SER A 76 9.36 19.94 13.81
CA SER A 76 9.39 20.65 12.52
C SER A 76 8.04 20.60 11.78
N GLY A 77 6.99 20.06 12.41
CA GLY A 77 5.69 19.85 11.77
C GLY A 77 5.70 18.72 10.77
N ASN A 78 6.64 17.80 10.86
CA ASN A 78 6.82 16.67 9.96
C ASN A 78 7.00 17.09 8.50
N ARG A 79 7.59 18.26 8.29
CA ARG A 79 7.75 18.83 6.94
C ARG A 79 8.47 17.88 5.98
N LYS A 80 9.59 17.31 6.41
CA LYS A 80 10.38 16.39 5.57
C LYS A 80 9.60 15.13 5.24
N GLN A 81 8.89 14.60 6.23
CA GLN A 81 8.04 13.41 6.04
C GLN A 81 6.94 13.69 5.02
N LEU A 82 6.27 14.84 5.14
CA LEU A 82 5.17 15.21 4.22
C LEU A 82 5.67 15.45 2.80
N GLU A 83 6.79 16.16 2.65
CA GLU A 83 7.39 16.40 1.32
C GLU A 83 7.79 15.09 0.65
N THR A 84 8.40 14.19 1.39
CA THR A 84 8.80 12.87 0.90
C THR A 84 7.58 12.03 0.53
N PHE A 85 6.54 12.09 1.36
CA PHE A 85 5.28 11.40 1.08
C PHE A 85 4.66 11.90 -0.23
N MET A 86 4.61 13.21 -0.42
CA MET A 86 4.08 13.81 -1.66
C MET A 86 4.88 13.38 -2.89
N HIS A 87 6.20 13.31 -2.76
CA HIS A 87 7.07 12.86 -3.84
C HIS A 87 6.78 11.39 -4.22
N LYS A 88 6.63 10.52 -3.21
CA LYS A 88 6.29 9.11 -3.42
C LYS A 88 4.91 8.94 -4.03
N ILE A 89 3.94 9.78 -3.65
CA ILE A 89 2.61 9.79 -4.26
C ILE A 89 2.71 10.11 -5.74
N ALA A 90 3.49 11.14 -6.10
CA ALA A 90 3.66 11.53 -7.51
C ALA A 90 4.29 10.41 -8.34
N GLU A 91 5.32 9.76 -7.80
CA GLU A 91 5.95 8.61 -8.45
C GLU A 91 4.97 7.46 -8.66
N ARG A 92 4.19 7.13 -7.62
CA ARG A 92 3.21 6.05 -7.69
C ARG A 92 2.11 6.36 -8.70
N ARG A 93 1.68 7.62 -8.74
CA ARG A 93 0.67 8.06 -9.72
C ARG A 93 1.17 7.89 -11.14
N ALA A 94 2.41 8.29 -11.40
CA ALA A 94 3.02 8.13 -12.73
C ALA A 94 3.10 6.66 -13.13
N GLN A 95 3.46 5.77 -12.20
CA GLN A 95 3.50 4.33 -12.45
C GLN A 95 2.12 3.79 -12.80
N LEU A 96 1.08 4.21 -12.08
CA LEU A 96 -0.29 3.78 -12.34
C LEU A 96 -0.80 4.27 -13.69
N GLU A 97 -0.48 5.49 -14.07
CA GLU A 97 -0.83 6.05 -15.37
C GLU A 97 -0.19 5.24 -16.50
N GLN A 98 1.08 4.86 -16.34
CA GLN A 98 1.77 4.01 -17.31
C GLN A 98 1.14 2.62 -17.38
N GLN A 99 0.81 2.02 -16.25
CA GLN A 99 0.14 0.71 -16.20
C GLN A 99 -1.22 0.77 -16.90
N LEU A 100 -1.95 1.86 -16.74
CA LEU A 100 -3.24 2.03 -17.41
C LEU A 100 -3.08 2.07 -18.93
N LEU A 101 -2.08 2.81 -19.43
CA LEU A 101 -1.77 2.85 -20.85
C LEU A 101 -1.39 1.47 -21.39
N ASP A 102 -0.58 0.72 -20.62
CA ASP A 102 -0.16 -0.63 -21.01
C ASP A 102 -1.36 -1.58 -21.10
N ILE A 103 -2.30 -1.47 -20.15
CA ILE A 103 -3.52 -2.27 -20.15
C ILE A 103 -4.38 -1.95 -21.39
N GLN A 104 -4.55 -0.66 -21.69
CA GLN A 104 -5.31 -0.23 -22.87
C GLN A 104 -4.69 -0.78 -24.16
N GLN A 105 -3.36 -0.77 -24.25
CA GLN A 105 -2.64 -1.30 -25.39
C GLN A 105 -2.87 -2.82 -25.54
N MET A 106 -2.81 -3.56 -24.44
CA MET A 106 -3.07 -5.00 -24.44
C MET A 106 -4.50 -5.32 -24.87
N GLN A 107 -5.49 -4.51 -24.45
CA GLN A 107 -6.87 -4.69 -24.87
C GLN A 107 -7.03 -4.53 -26.37
N LEU A 108 -6.35 -3.53 -26.95
CA LEU A 108 -6.36 -3.32 -28.40
C LEU A 108 -5.71 -4.51 -29.15
N GLU A 109 -4.62 -5.03 -28.61
CA GLU A 109 -3.96 -6.19 -29.20
C GLU A 109 -4.83 -7.45 -29.15
N LEU A 110 -5.58 -7.63 -28.07
CA LEU A 110 -6.54 -8.72 -27.93
C LEU A 110 -7.68 -8.62 -28.94
N ASP A 111 -8.21 -7.40 -29.13
CA ASP A 111 -9.26 -7.16 -30.11
C ASP A 111 -8.78 -7.49 -31.52
N THR A 112 -7.57 -7.07 -31.87
CA THR A 112 -6.97 -7.35 -33.18
C THR A 112 -6.76 -8.85 -33.38
N ALA A 113 -6.27 -9.54 -32.35
CA ALA A 113 -6.06 -11.00 -32.42
C ALA A 113 -7.40 -11.73 -32.62
N GLU A 114 -8.43 -11.29 -31.91
CA GLU A 114 -9.78 -11.86 -32.05
C GLU A 114 -10.31 -11.68 -33.45
N GLU A 115 -10.20 -10.48 -34.02
CA GLU A 115 -10.65 -10.18 -35.38
C GLU A 115 -9.95 -11.08 -36.41
N ARG A 116 -8.64 -11.30 -36.26
CA ARG A 116 -7.87 -12.16 -37.15
C ARG A 116 -8.32 -13.60 -37.03
N CYS A 117 -8.60 -14.07 -35.82
CA CYS A 117 -9.09 -15.44 -35.61
C CYS A 117 -10.47 -15.64 -36.24
N LEU A 118 -11.37 -14.69 -36.08
CA LEU A 118 -12.71 -14.73 -36.65
C LEU A 118 -12.63 -14.78 -38.19
N ALA A 119 -11.81 -13.92 -38.79
CA ALA A 119 -11.62 -13.88 -40.23
C ALA A 119 -11.05 -15.22 -40.75
N ALA A 120 -10.08 -15.80 -40.03
CA ALA A 120 -9.51 -17.10 -40.41
C ALA A 120 -10.53 -18.23 -40.31
N LEU A 121 -11.38 -18.20 -39.26
CA LEU A 121 -12.45 -19.20 -39.11
C LEU A 121 -13.48 -19.10 -40.23
N GLU A 122 -13.90 -17.89 -40.59
CA GLU A 122 -14.84 -17.64 -41.68
C GLU A 122 -14.27 -18.11 -43.01
N ALA A 123 -12.99 -17.87 -43.28
CA ALA A 123 -12.34 -18.33 -44.48
C ALA A 123 -12.31 -19.88 -44.57
N THR A 124 -12.08 -20.55 -43.43
CA THR A 124 -12.11 -22.00 -43.32
C THR A 124 -13.50 -22.55 -43.64
N GLU A 125 -14.55 -21.93 -43.07
CA GLU A 125 -15.94 -22.33 -43.33
C GLU A 125 -16.32 -22.17 -44.80
N SER A 126 -15.90 -21.07 -45.43
CA SER A 126 -16.17 -20.79 -46.83
C SER A 126 -15.49 -21.83 -47.74
N GLN A 127 -14.32 -22.35 -47.38
CA GLN A 127 -13.61 -23.39 -48.13
C GLN A 127 -14.27 -24.76 -48.01
N GLN A 128 -15.00 -25.02 -46.94
CA GLN A 128 -15.69 -26.28 -46.71
C GLN A 128 -17.09 -26.32 -47.33
N ALA A 129 -17.61 -25.22 -47.76
CA ALA A 129 -18.94 -25.11 -48.35
C ALA A 129 -18.98 -25.62 -49.80
#